data_e97fc78f088e78ef7eec2a8699dd72f1
#
_entry.id   e97fc78f088e78ef7eec2a8699dd72f1
#
_cell.length_a   1.000
_cell.length_b   1.000
_cell.length_c   1.000
_cell.angle_alpha   90.00
_cell.angle_beta   90.00
_cell.angle_gamma   90.00
#
_symmetry.space_group_name_H-M   'P 1'
#
loop_
_entity.id
_entity.type
_entity.pdbx_description
1 polymer ?
#
loop_
_entity_poly.entity_id
_entity_poly.type
_entity_poly.pdbx_seq_one_letter_code
_entity_poly.pdbx_strand_id
1 'polypeptide(L)'
;MPSSNSWLSRHRNGAFYTLALVLVATVVCGGVTAGAHWGLTDAFTASDAKLDESKGGAQRALLFPDATFEKVAAPAVEGLNSVYKTDAGDYVFDVQSKGYHGDVELMVGITSSGTVAGIQVVAEDETDGIGTNALTDEYFASFADLAAEGVLTVDEPGSGETKVDGVTGATFTAKAVVADLNIAFEAFAQMGGK
;
A
#
# COMPACT_ATOMS: atom_id res chain seq x y z
N MET A 1 50.21 -40.83 38.16
CA MET A 1 48.88 -40.30 37.89
C MET A 1 48.67 -40.38 36.41
N PRO A 2 47.73 -41.16 35.86
CA PRO A 2 47.49 -41.23 34.43
C PRO A 2 46.51 -40.06 34.08
N SER A 3 46.88 -39.25 33.08
CA SER A 3 46.14 -38.09 32.63
C SER A 3 44.84 -38.53 31.97
N SER A 4 43.72 -37.95 32.41
CA SER A 4 42.34 -38.21 31.97
C SER A 4 41.98 -37.74 30.55
N ASN A 5 42.97 -37.36 29.75
CA ASN A 5 42.76 -36.80 28.39
C ASN A 5 42.91 -37.83 27.26
N SER A 6 43.15 -39.11 27.54
CA SER A 6 43.45 -40.10 26.49
C SER A 6 42.21 -40.59 25.73
N TRP A 7 41.02 -40.50 26.29
CA TRP A 7 39.78 -40.94 25.64
C TRP A 7 39.30 -39.93 24.57
N LEU A 8 39.30 -38.66 24.88
CA LEU A 8 38.90 -37.58 23.97
C LEU A 8 39.84 -37.44 22.75
N SER A 9 41.16 -37.66 22.97
CA SER A 9 42.13 -37.58 21.87
C SER A 9 42.03 -38.73 20.89
N ARG A 10 41.60 -39.92 21.35
CA ARG A 10 41.49 -41.15 20.54
C ARG A 10 40.24 -41.10 19.61
N HIS A 11 39.18 -40.37 20.01
CA HIS A 11 37.95 -40.31 19.24
C HIS A 11 37.85 -39.03 18.36
N ARG A 12 38.76 -38.09 18.54
CA ARG A 12 38.78 -36.82 17.81
C ARG A 12 38.99 -36.95 16.29
N ASN A 13 39.59 -38.02 15.82
CA ASN A 13 39.84 -38.29 14.40
C ASN A 13 39.02 -39.47 13.86
N GLY A 14 38.04 -39.95 14.60
CA GLY A 14 37.13 -41.00 14.14
C GLY A 14 35.94 -40.45 13.35
N ALA A 15 35.45 -41.21 12.38
CA ALA A 15 34.28 -40.85 11.57
C ALA A 15 33.05 -40.46 12.41
N PHE A 16 32.89 -41.08 13.59
CA PHE A 16 31.81 -40.72 14.53
C PHE A 16 31.94 -39.32 15.13
N TYR A 17 33.17 -38.87 15.43
CA TYR A 17 33.39 -37.54 15.97
C TYR A 17 33.11 -36.46 14.92
N THR A 18 33.56 -36.66 13.69
CA THR A 18 33.28 -35.74 12.58
C THR A 18 31.80 -35.69 12.27
N LEU A 19 31.12 -36.83 12.29
CA LEU A 19 29.69 -36.92 12.05
C LEU A 19 28.87 -36.22 13.16
N ALA A 20 29.24 -36.40 14.41
CA ALA A 20 28.64 -35.73 15.56
C ALA A 20 28.86 -34.21 15.51
N LEU A 21 30.05 -33.77 15.11
CA LEU A 21 30.38 -32.34 15.01
C LEU A 21 29.64 -31.66 13.88
N VAL A 22 29.46 -32.33 12.73
CA VAL A 22 28.65 -31.86 11.61
C VAL A 22 27.18 -31.76 12.05
N LEU A 23 26.66 -32.76 12.75
CA LEU A 23 25.28 -32.79 13.21
C LEU A 23 25.00 -31.67 14.23
N VAL A 24 25.89 -31.43 15.17
CA VAL A 24 25.79 -30.32 16.12
C VAL A 24 25.86 -28.97 15.40
N ALA A 25 26.77 -28.79 14.44
CA ALA A 25 26.90 -27.59 13.65
C ALA A 25 25.60 -27.30 12.84
N THR A 26 25.02 -28.35 12.23
CA THR A 26 23.77 -28.22 11.46
C THR A 26 22.60 -27.83 12.36
N VAL A 27 22.48 -28.42 13.55
CA VAL A 27 21.42 -28.10 14.51
C VAL A 27 21.59 -26.69 15.05
N VAL A 28 22.81 -26.27 15.36
CA VAL A 28 23.09 -24.91 15.86
C VAL A 28 22.84 -23.88 14.76
N CYS A 29 23.37 -24.09 13.54
CA CYS A 29 23.13 -23.18 12.43
C CYS A 29 21.65 -23.16 12.04
N GLY A 30 20.97 -24.29 11.95
CA GLY A 30 19.55 -24.39 11.66
C GLY A 30 18.67 -23.72 12.74
N GLY A 31 19.04 -23.93 14.02
CA GLY A 31 18.34 -23.30 15.15
C GLY A 31 18.50 -21.77 15.19
N VAL A 32 19.71 -21.27 14.90
CA VAL A 32 19.97 -19.83 14.84
C VAL A 32 19.23 -19.18 13.65
N THR A 33 19.23 -19.81 12.47
CA THR A 33 18.51 -19.30 11.31
C THR A 33 17.00 -19.35 11.51
N ALA A 34 16.44 -20.40 12.08
CA ALA A 34 15.02 -20.49 12.38
C ALA A 34 14.59 -19.48 13.45
N GLY A 35 15.38 -19.33 14.52
CA GLY A 35 15.11 -18.34 15.57
C GLY A 35 15.23 -16.89 15.08
N ALA A 36 16.22 -16.61 14.23
CA ALA A 36 16.34 -15.30 13.60
C ALA A 36 15.18 -15.03 12.63
N HIS A 37 14.73 -16.03 11.87
CA HIS A 37 13.61 -15.86 10.98
C HIS A 37 12.31 -15.52 11.74
N TRP A 38 12.00 -16.19 12.82
CA TRP A 38 10.81 -15.91 13.63
C TRP A 38 10.89 -14.58 14.38
N GLY A 39 12.01 -14.25 14.99
CA GLY A 39 12.17 -13.00 15.72
C GLY A 39 12.23 -11.75 14.81
N LEU A 40 12.73 -11.93 13.57
CA LEU A 40 12.81 -10.84 12.61
C LEU A 40 11.48 -10.63 11.86
N THR A 41 10.71 -11.67 11.55
CA THR A 41 9.39 -11.51 10.90
C THR A 41 8.45 -10.67 11.73
N ASP A 42 8.36 -10.90 13.04
CA ASP A 42 7.50 -10.09 13.91
C ASP A 42 7.96 -8.63 14.01
N ALA A 43 9.28 -8.39 14.01
CA ALA A 43 9.84 -7.05 14.04
C ALA A 43 9.66 -6.31 12.71
N PHE A 44 9.79 -7.01 11.57
CA PHE A 44 9.55 -6.44 10.26
C PHE A 44 8.06 -6.13 10.04
N THR A 45 7.16 -7.05 10.36
CA THR A 45 5.71 -6.81 10.25
C THR A 45 5.23 -5.66 11.13
N ALA A 46 5.76 -5.53 12.35
CA ALA A 46 5.45 -4.39 13.22
C ALA A 46 6.04 -3.07 12.72
N SER A 47 7.20 -3.11 12.06
CA SER A 47 7.82 -1.94 11.43
C SER A 47 7.07 -1.52 10.17
N ASP A 48 6.72 -2.49 9.33
CA ASP A 48 5.97 -2.25 8.09
C ASP A 48 4.57 -1.70 8.40
N ALA A 49 3.90 -2.23 9.43
CA ALA A 49 2.61 -1.70 9.89
C ALA A 49 2.69 -0.24 10.36
N LYS A 50 3.76 0.15 11.07
CA LYS A 50 3.97 1.55 11.49
C LYS A 50 4.32 2.47 10.32
N LEU A 51 5.10 1.97 9.35
CA LEU A 51 5.42 2.72 8.13
C LEU A 51 4.18 2.93 7.28
N ASP A 52 3.35 1.90 7.13
CA ASP A 52 2.08 1.94 6.41
C ASP A 52 1.08 2.88 7.10
N GLU A 53 0.99 2.86 8.42
CA GLU A 53 0.16 3.79 9.19
C GLU A 53 0.62 5.26 9.06
N SER A 54 1.94 5.50 8.97
CA SER A 54 2.50 6.83 8.78
C SER A 54 2.46 7.30 7.32
N LYS A 55 2.41 6.37 6.36
CA LYS A 55 2.34 6.68 4.93
C LYS A 55 1.06 7.46 4.64
N GLY A 56 1.22 8.57 3.94
CA GLY A 56 0.09 9.42 3.54
C GLY A 56 -0.58 10.20 4.68
N GLY A 57 0.01 10.26 5.87
CA GLY A 57 -0.54 11.03 6.97
C GLY A 57 -0.70 12.52 6.67
N ALA A 58 0.27 13.10 5.96
CA ALA A 58 0.21 14.50 5.51
C ALA A 58 -0.91 14.71 4.47
N GLN A 59 -1.07 13.77 3.53
CA GLN A 59 -2.10 13.81 2.50
C GLN A 59 -3.51 13.72 3.11
N ARG A 60 -3.71 12.83 4.09
CA ARG A 60 -4.98 12.74 4.82
C ARG A 60 -5.32 14.04 5.54
N ALA A 61 -4.34 14.67 6.20
CA ALA A 61 -4.54 15.95 6.88
C ALA A 61 -4.84 17.11 5.92
N LEU A 62 -4.37 17.04 4.67
CA LEU A 62 -4.74 18.01 3.63
C LEU A 62 -6.17 17.82 3.14
N LEU A 63 -6.65 16.56 3.04
CA LEU A 63 -8.02 16.25 2.64
C LEU A 63 -9.03 16.61 3.70
N PHE A 64 -8.75 16.30 4.97
CA PHE A 64 -9.62 16.60 6.11
C PHE A 64 -8.79 17.19 7.25
N PRO A 65 -8.60 18.52 7.27
CA PRO A 65 -7.88 19.19 8.34
C PRO A 65 -8.53 18.96 9.72
N ASP A 66 -7.71 18.79 10.72
CA ASP A 66 -8.13 18.58 12.11
C ASP A 66 -8.91 17.27 12.39
N ALA A 67 -9.11 16.39 11.39
CA ALA A 67 -9.77 15.11 11.59
C ALA A 67 -8.83 14.06 12.22
N THR A 68 -9.43 13.18 13.02
CA THR A 68 -8.76 11.95 13.49
C THR A 68 -9.06 10.82 12.53
N PHE A 69 -8.05 10.03 12.18
CA PHE A 69 -8.18 8.95 11.21
C PHE A 69 -8.02 7.59 11.89
N GLU A 70 -8.93 6.70 11.62
CA GLU A 70 -8.87 5.29 12.01
C GLU A 70 -8.79 4.42 10.75
N LYS A 71 -7.81 3.52 10.69
CA LYS A 71 -7.71 2.55 9.61
C LYS A 71 -8.81 1.51 9.77
N VAL A 72 -9.66 1.36 8.77
CA VAL A 72 -10.79 0.43 8.79
C VAL A 72 -10.56 -0.74 7.83
N ALA A 73 -11.34 -1.80 7.97
CA ALA A 73 -11.26 -2.94 7.07
C ALA A 73 -11.59 -2.51 5.64
N ALA A 74 -10.66 -2.72 4.72
CA ALA A 74 -10.84 -2.42 3.30
C ALA A 74 -11.63 -3.56 2.62
N PRO A 75 -12.57 -3.25 1.72
CA PRO A 75 -13.19 -4.25 0.86
C PRO A 75 -12.17 -4.82 -0.14
N ALA A 76 -12.48 -5.98 -0.71
CA ALA A 76 -11.59 -6.63 -1.68
C ALA A 76 -11.78 -6.01 -3.07
N VAL A 77 -11.21 -4.82 -3.28
CA VAL A 77 -11.20 -4.11 -4.57
C VAL A 77 -9.75 -4.06 -5.06
N GLU A 78 -9.52 -4.42 -6.32
CA GLU A 78 -8.18 -4.39 -6.92
C GLU A 78 -7.70 -2.94 -7.02
N GLY A 79 -6.45 -2.68 -6.63
CA GLY A 79 -5.87 -1.33 -6.59
C GLY A 79 -6.18 -0.55 -5.32
N LEU A 80 -6.96 -1.09 -4.38
CA LEU A 80 -7.21 -0.48 -3.08
C LEU A 80 -6.17 -0.97 -2.06
N ASN A 81 -5.35 -0.06 -1.55
CA ASN A 81 -4.31 -0.35 -0.56
C ASN A 81 -4.86 -0.29 0.87
N SER A 82 -5.56 0.77 1.21
CA SER A 82 -6.12 0.96 2.55
C SER A 82 -7.27 1.96 2.58
N VAL A 83 -8.06 1.90 3.66
CA VAL A 83 -9.18 2.81 3.90
C VAL A 83 -9.06 3.38 5.30
N TYR A 84 -9.25 4.68 5.40
CA TYR A 84 -9.30 5.41 6.67
C TYR A 84 -10.66 6.09 6.80
N LYS A 85 -11.19 6.09 8.02
CA LYS A 85 -12.42 6.78 8.35
C LYS A 85 -12.13 7.90 9.34
N THR A 86 -12.76 9.06 9.13
CA THR A 86 -12.66 10.18 10.05
C THR A 86 -13.70 10.05 11.19
N ASP A 87 -13.47 10.76 12.27
CA ASP A 87 -14.43 10.93 13.37
C ASP A 87 -15.75 11.58 12.91
N ALA A 88 -15.72 12.38 11.83
CA ALA A 88 -16.91 12.96 11.20
C ALA A 88 -17.68 11.99 10.29
N GLY A 89 -17.11 10.81 10.02
CA GLY A 89 -17.71 9.79 9.17
C GLY A 89 -17.30 9.85 7.69
N ASP A 90 -16.36 10.73 7.34
CA ASP A 90 -15.78 10.79 6.01
C ASP A 90 -14.77 9.65 5.80
N TYR A 91 -14.40 9.39 4.56
CA TYR A 91 -13.48 8.32 4.21
C TYR A 91 -12.31 8.83 3.37
N VAL A 92 -11.15 8.22 3.56
CA VAL A 92 -9.99 8.39 2.69
C VAL A 92 -9.57 7.03 2.16
N PHE A 93 -9.56 6.89 0.86
CA PHE A 93 -9.17 5.69 0.14
C PHE A 93 -7.77 5.88 -0.42
N ASP A 94 -6.86 5.00 -0.03
CA ASP A 94 -5.52 4.88 -0.58
C ASP A 94 -5.60 3.90 -1.73
N VAL A 95 -5.44 4.40 -2.93
CA VAL A 95 -5.68 3.68 -4.18
C VAL A 95 -4.48 3.80 -5.12
N GLN A 96 -4.29 2.79 -5.96
CA GLN A 96 -3.17 2.74 -6.88
C GLN A 96 -3.57 2.14 -8.22
N SER A 97 -3.18 2.80 -9.30
CA SER A 97 -3.37 2.30 -10.65
C SER A 97 -2.14 2.55 -11.54
N LYS A 98 -2.17 1.99 -12.74
CA LYS A 98 -1.06 2.10 -13.70
C LYS A 98 -1.17 3.39 -14.50
N GLY A 99 -0.15 4.26 -14.37
CA GLY A 99 0.03 5.44 -15.18
C GLY A 99 0.75 5.17 -16.51
N TYR A 100 1.40 6.19 -17.04
CA TYR A 100 2.16 6.09 -18.29
C TYR A 100 3.52 5.41 -18.09
N HIS A 101 4.31 5.89 -17.15
CA HIS A 101 5.65 5.36 -16.87
C HIS A 101 5.63 4.38 -15.70
N GLY A 102 4.98 4.74 -14.62
CA GLY A 102 4.93 3.98 -13.39
C GLY A 102 3.52 3.84 -12.81
N ASP A 103 3.49 3.47 -11.56
CA ASP A 103 2.26 3.44 -10.80
C ASP A 103 1.98 4.82 -10.22
N VAL A 104 0.70 5.19 -10.19
CA VAL A 104 0.20 6.40 -9.54
C VAL A 104 -0.58 5.96 -8.30
N GLU A 105 -0.19 6.46 -7.14
CA GLU A 105 -0.83 6.17 -5.86
C GLU A 105 -1.44 7.47 -5.33
N LEU A 106 -2.74 7.45 -5.12
CA LEU A 106 -3.52 8.60 -4.71
C LEU A 106 -4.27 8.33 -3.41
N MET A 107 -4.52 9.40 -2.66
CA MET A 107 -5.54 9.41 -1.61
C MET A 107 -6.75 10.19 -2.10
N VAL A 108 -7.88 9.52 -2.13
CA VAL A 108 -9.18 10.09 -2.52
C VAL A 108 -10.01 10.26 -1.26
N GLY A 109 -10.34 11.52 -0.92
CA GLY A 109 -11.26 11.86 0.16
C GLY A 109 -12.71 11.83 -0.34
N ILE A 110 -13.58 11.10 0.36
CA ILE A 110 -15.01 11.06 0.10
C ILE A 110 -15.73 11.45 1.38
N THR A 111 -16.59 12.45 1.29
CA THR A 111 -17.39 12.90 2.43
C THR A 111 -18.43 11.86 2.84
N SER A 112 -18.93 11.95 4.06
CA SER A 112 -20.04 11.13 4.54
C SER A 112 -21.33 11.29 3.74
N SER A 113 -21.45 12.39 2.97
CA SER A 113 -22.55 12.62 2.03
C SER A 113 -22.35 11.98 0.65
N GLY A 114 -21.20 11.31 0.41
CA GLY A 114 -20.91 10.62 -0.84
C GLY A 114 -20.41 11.54 -1.96
N THR A 115 -19.68 12.60 -1.63
CA THR A 115 -19.05 13.48 -2.62
C THR A 115 -17.53 13.48 -2.45
N VAL A 116 -16.80 13.68 -3.54
CA VAL A 116 -15.35 13.80 -3.53
C VAL A 116 -14.95 15.09 -2.81
N ALA A 117 -14.23 14.95 -1.69
CA ALA A 117 -13.68 16.08 -0.93
C ALA A 117 -12.38 16.62 -1.56
N GLY A 118 -11.61 15.73 -2.19
CA GLY A 118 -10.36 16.09 -2.84
C GLY A 118 -9.51 14.85 -3.15
N ILE A 119 -8.38 15.10 -3.81
CA ILE A 119 -7.41 14.07 -4.20
C ILE A 119 -6.02 14.57 -3.82
N GLN A 120 -5.17 13.68 -3.33
CA GLN A 120 -3.78 13.98 -3.00
C GLN A 120 -2.86 12.89 -3.53
N VAL A 121 -1.71 13.26 -4.09
CA VAL A 121 -0.68 12.32 -4.53
C VAL A 121 0.06 11.77 -3.32
N VAL A 122 0.17 10.45 -3.21
CA VAL A 122 0.98 9.75 -2.21
C VAL A 122 2.33 9.39 -2.78
N ALA A 123 2.32 8.76 -3.96
CA ALA A 123 3.51 8.40 -4.71
C ALA A 123 3.20 8.36 -6.21
N GLU A 124 4.20 8.66 -7.01
CA GLU A 124 4.11 8.56 -8.46
C GLU A 124 5.51 8.32 -9.04
N ASP A 125 5.56 7.68 -10.20
CA ASP A 125 6.79 7.46 -10.96
C ASP A 125 6.53 7.85 -12.43
N GLU A 126 5.97 9.05 -12.61
CA GLU A 126 5.61 9.59 -13.90
C GLU A 126 6.73 10.47 -14.49
N THR A 127 6.74 10.63 -15.78
CA THR A 127 7.70 11.52 -16.45
C THR A 127 7.34 12.98 -16.16
N ASP A 128 8.27 13.71 -15.54
CA ASP A 128 8.12 15.12 -15.21
C ASP A 128 7.80 15.97 -16.45
N GLY A 129 6.81 16.85 -16.35
CA GLY A 129 6.32 17.69 -17.44
C GLY A 129 5.53 16.95 -18.53
N ILE A 130 5.30 15.63 -18.38
CA ILE A 130 4.46 14.82 -19.27
C ILE A 130 3.33 14.20 -18.43
N GLY A 131 3.59 13.10 -17.71
CA GLY A 131 2.59 12.45 -16.88
C GLY A 131 2.16 13.32 -15.70
N THR A 132 3.10 13.99 -15.05
CA THR A 132 2.83 14.89 -13.92
C THR A 132 1.88 16.05 -14.24
N ASN A 133 1.65 16.37 -15.52
CA ASN A 133 0.65 17.36 -15.90
C ASN A 133 -0.79 16.96 -15.55
N ALA A 134 -1.08 15.68 -15.34
CA ALA A 134 -2.36 15.18 -14.84
C ALA A 134 -2.39 14.98 -13.31
N LEU A 135 -1.32 15.32 -12.60
CA LEU A 135 -1.20 15.21 -11.15
C LEU A 135 -1.12 16.60 -10.50
N THR A 136 -1.95 17.51 -10.95
CA THR A 136 -1.99 18.89 -10.49
C THR A 136 -3.24 19.20 -9.67
N ASP A 137 -3.11 20.11 -8.72
CA ASP A 137 -4.25 20.58 -7.91
C ASP A 137 -5.40 21.12 -8.79
N GLU A 138 -5.09 21.75 -9.94
CA GLU A 138 -6.10 22.25 -10.87
C GLU A 138 -6.91 21.11 -11.49
N TYR A 139 -6.25 20.03 -11.90
CA TYR A 139 -6.93 18.86 -12.45
C TYR A 139 -7.73 18.14 -11.38
N PHE A 140 -7.19 17.97 -10.18
CA PHE A 140 -7.89 17.36 -9.05
C PHE A 140 -9.11 18.16 -8.59
N ALA A 141 -9.04 19.50 -8.64
CA ALA A 141 -10.17 20.35 -8.32
C ALA A 141 -11.38 20.18 -9.27
N SER A 142 -11.16 19.67 -10.48
CA SER A 142 -12.25 19.35 -11.41
C SER A 142 -13.17 18.21 -10.96
N PHE A 143 -12.68 17.38 -10.01
CA PHE A 143 -13.44 16.29 -9.41
C PHE A 143 -14.06 16.64 -8.06
N ALA A 144 -13.79 17.84 -7.53
CA ALA A 144 -14.37 18.27 -6.25
C ALA A 144 -15.90 18.31 -6.32
N ASP A 145 -16.55 17.89 -5.23
CA ASP A 145 -18.02 17.82 -5.11
C ASP A 145 -18.72 16.84 -6.06
N LEU A 146 -17.95 16.07 -6.86
CA LEU A 146 -18.51 15.03 -7.71
C LEU A 146 -19.10 13.91 -6.83
N ALA A 147 -20.28 13.43 -7.18
CA ALA A 147 -20.88 12.29 -6.50
C ALA A 147 -20.02 11.03 -6.68
N ALA A 148 -19.72 10.36 -5.58
CA ALA A 148 -18.91 9.14 -5.56
C ALA A 148 -19.75 7.92 -5.97
N GLU A 149 -20.30 7.97 -7.18
CA GLU A 149 -21.17 6.95 -7.76
C GLU A 149 -20.92 6.76 -9.26
N GLY A 150 -21.26 5.56 -9.74
CA GLY A 150 -21.10 5.23 -11.15
C GLY A 150 -19.65 4.98 -11.56
N VAL A 151 -19.39 5.01 -12.86
CA VAL A 151 -18.07 4.79 -13.46
C VAL A 151 -17.70 6.03 -14.28
N LEU A 152 -16.52 6.55 -14.04
CA LEU A 152 -15.96 7.68 -14.78
C LEU A 152 -15.09 7.18 -15.93
N THR A 153 -15.04 7.91 -17.04
CA THR A 153 -14.15 7.64 -18.16
C THR A 153 -13.64 8.93 -18.81
N VAL A 154 -12.40 8.91 -19.27
CA VAL A 154 -11.78 9.96 -20.10
C VAL A 154 -12.10 9.73 -21.58
N ASP A 155 -12.37 8.47 -21.95
CA ASP A 155 -12.71 8.08 -23.33
C ASP A 155 -14.18 8.38 -23.66
N GLU A 156 -14.61 8.00 -24.86
CA GLU A 156 -16.03 8.05 -25.18
C GLU A 156 -16.81 7.10 -24.26
N PRO A 157 -17.83 7.62 -23.55
CA PRO A 157 -18.52 6.87 -22.53
C PRO A 157 -19.36 5.74 -23.11
N GLY A 158 -19.26 4.56 -22.45
CA GLY A 158 -20.19 3.47 -22.63
C GLY A 158 -21.52 3.68 -21.91
N SER A 159 -22.36 2.64 -21.91
CA SER A 159 -23.62 2.70 -21.17
C SER A 159 -23.38 2.69 -19.64
N GLY A 160 -23.80 3.74 -18.96
CA GLY A 160 -23.64 3.86 -17.50
C GLY A 160 -22.32 4.50 -17.07
N GLU A 161 -21.52 4.99 -18.00
CA GLU A 161 -20.30 5.72 -17.71
C GLU A 161 -20.51 7.23 -17.83
N THR A 162 -19.81 8.00 -17.00
CA THR A 162 -19.80 9.46 -17.03
C THR A 162 -18.48 9.94 -17.60
N LYS A 163 -18.53 10.74 -18.67
CA LYS A 163 -17.34 11.33 -19.27
C LYS A 163 -16.82 12.45 -18.38
N VAL A 164 -15.50 12.42 -18.16
CA VAL A 164 -14.75 13.50 -17.52
C VAL A 164 -13.62 13.96 -18.44
N ASP A 165 -13.17 15.19 -18.22
CA ASP A 165 -12.10 15.75 -19.04
C ASP A 165 -10.76 15.07 -18.72
N GLY A 166 -9.97 14.82 -19.77
CA GLY A 166 -8.60 14.39 -19.65
C GLY A 166 -7.63 15.56 -19.78
N VAL A 167 -6.34 15.29 -19.58
CA VAL A 167 -5.28 16.29 -19.72
C VAL A 167 -4.53 16.06 -21.03
N THR A 168 -4.51 17.09 -21.89
CA THR A 168 -3.80 17.03 -23.16
C THR A 168 -2.31 16.78 -22.95
N GLY A 169 -1.78 15.76 -23.59
CA GLY A 169 -0.38 15.35 -23.44
C GLY A 169 -0.11 14.42 -22.23
N ALA A 170 -1.09 14.22 -21.32
CA ALA A 170 -1.00 13.33 -20.17
C ALA A 170 -2.17 12.35 -20.08
N THR A 171 -2.69 11.90 -21.22
CA THR A 171 -3.92 11.07 -21.30
C THR A 171 -3.82 9.77 -20.49
N PHE A 172 -2.68 9.11 -20.49
CA PHE A 172 -2.52 7.86 -19.75
C PHE A 172 -2.55 8.09 -18.25
N THR A 173 -1.88 9.12 -17.76
CA THR A 173 -1.90 9.47 -16.33
C THR A 173 -3.27 10.02 -15.91
N ALA A 174 -3.96 10.78 -16.77
CA ALA A 174 -5.34 11.20 -16.53
C ALA A 174 -6.29 9.99 -16.41
N LYS A 175 -6.09 8.94 -17.23
CA LYS A 175 -6.83 7.68 -17.10
C LYS A 175 -6.51 6.94 -15.80
N ALA A 176 -5.26 7.00 -15.33
CA ALA A 176 -4.89 6.43 -14.04
C ALA A 176 -5.61 7.16 -12.89
N VAL A 177 -5.63 8.49 -12.90
CA VAL A 177 -6.40 9.28 -11.91
C VAL A 177 -7.87 8.89 -11.89
N VAL A 178 -8.47 8.72 -13.07
CA VAL A 178 -9.89 8.33 -13.19
C VAL A 178 -10.10 6.87 -12.75
N ALA A 179 -9.15 5.97 -13.02
CA ALA A 179 -9.20 4.60 -12.53
C ALA A 179 -9.13 4.56 -10.99
N ASP A 180 -8.27 5.37 -10.39
CA ASP A 180 -8.16 5.49 -8.94
C ASP A 180 -9.45 6.02 -8.29
N LEU A 181 -10.11 7.00 -8.93
CA LEU A 181 -11.43 7.46 -8.50
C LEU A 181 -12.47 6.34 -8.57
N ASN A 182 -12.49 5.57 -9.65
CA ASN A 182 -13.42 4.44 -9.81
C ASN A 182 -13.19 3.35 -8.75
N ILE A 183 -11.92 3.06 -8.41
CA ILE A 183 -11.57 2.14 -7.31
C ILE A 183 -12.12 2.67 -5.98
N ALA A 184 -11.94 3.96 -5.69
CA ALA A 184 -12.45 4.58 -4.48
C ALA A 184 -13.99 4.57 -4.42
N PHE A 185 -14.68 4.82 -5.53
CA PHE A 185 -16.14 4.80 -5.63
C PHE A 185 -16.71 3.39 -5.43
N GLU A 186 -16.07 2.39 -6.06
CA GLU A 186 -16.44 0.98 -5.85
C GLU A 186 -16.26 0.57 -4.39
N ALA A 187 -15.13 0.93 -3.78
CA ALA A 187 -14.86 0.64 -2.38
C ALA A 187 -15.86 1.33 -1.46
N PHE A 188 -16.19 2.60 -1.71
CA PHE A 188 -17.16 3.37 -0.96
C PHE A 188 -18.56 2.74 -1.03
N ALA A 189 -19.00 2.33 -2.22
CA ALA A 189 -20.28 1.65 -2.42
C ALA A 189 -20.34 0.31 -1.67
N GLN A 190 -19.26 -0.50 -1.69
CA GLN A 190 -19.16 -1.77 -0.96
C GLN A 190 -19.20 -1.58 0.57
N MET A 191 -18.75 -0.41 1.06
CA MET A 191 -18.82 -0.06 2.49
C MET A 191 -20.18 0.50 2.92
N GLY A 192 -21.16 0.53 2.02
CA GLY A 192 -22.52 1.02 2.29
C GLY A 192 -22.68 2.53 2.13
N GLY A 193 -21.74 3.16 1.46
CA GLY A 193 -21.87 4.56 1.01
C GLY A 193 -23.00 4.71 0.00
N LYS A 194 -23.70 5.81 0.07
CA LYS A 194 -24.81 6.17 -0.85
C LYS A 194 -24.63 7.60 -1.33
#